data_d41cfab136d87956d43e8ec3ab020580
#
_entry.id   d41cfab136d87956d43e8ec3ab020580
#
_cell.length_a   1.000
_cell.length_b   1.000
_cell.length_c   1.000
_cell.angle_alpha   90.00
_cell.angle_beta   90.00
_cell.angle_gamma   90.00
#
_symmetry.space_group_name_H-M   'P 1'
#
loop_
_entity.id
_entity.type
_entity.pdbx_description
1 polymer ?
#
loop_
_entity_poly.entity_id
_entity_poly.type
_entity_poly.pdbx_seq_one_letter_code
_entity_poly.pdbx_strand_id
1 'polypeptide(L)'
;MRIIAGSRKGARIFAPKGLEVRPTGDRVREAVFNLIGPVDGADVLDLFAGSGALGLEALSRGAASAVFVDSDRVAAETVLRNLDKLGLEGARVYREDAGRRLASDAAAGRRYDLVLVDPPYRMLPKFLPMLATRLPSVLAPESLAVVESEAKDEPVLPLPVRTSRKYGSTRVTLFEAP
;
A
#
# COMPACT_ATOMS: atom_id res chain seq x y z
N MET A 1 -16.10 3.42 -2.39
CA MET A 1 -15.18 2.47 -1.73
C MET A 1 -15.62 2.18 -0.31
N ARG A 2 -15.33 0.99 0.18
CA ARG A 2 -15.63 0.54 1.55
C ARG A 2 -14.53 -0.38 2.07
N ILE A 3 -14.44 -0.52 3.38
CA ILE A 3 -13.61 -1.53 4.05
C ILE A 3 -14.26 -2.90 3.84
N ILE A 4 -13.46 -3.91 3.46
CA ILE A 4 -13.95 -5.24 3.09
C ILE A 4 -14.06 -6.17 4.29
N ALA A 5 -13.10 -6.11 5.19
CA ALA A 5 -13.02 -7.02 6.34
C ALA A 5 -12.51 -6.33 7.61
N GLY A 6 -12.47 -7.08 8.71
CA GLY A 6 -11.94 -6.62 9.99
C GLY A 6 -12.92 -5.77 10.81
N SER A 7 -12.38 -5.00 11.73
CA SER A 7 -13.13 -4.21 12.74
C SER A 7 -14.00 -3.10 12.14
N ARG A 8 -13.72 -2.68 10.93
CA ARG A 8 -14.46 -1.62 10.20
C ARG A 8 -15.15 -2.13 8.94
N LYS A 9 -15.39 -3.43 8.82
CA LYS A 9 -16.07 -4.05 7.68
C LYS A 9 -17.35 -3.29 7.28
N GLY A 10 -17.47 -2.99 5.98
CA GLY A 10 -18.64 -2.31 5.40
C GLY A 10 -18.62 -0.78 5.51
N ALA A 11 -17.73 -0.21 6.32
CA ALA A 11 -17.62 1.24 6.47
C ALA A 11 -17.16 1.90 5.17
N ARG A 12 -17.86 2.96 4.76
CA ARG A 12 -17.51 3.74 3.55
C ARG A 12 -16.37 4.69 3.84
N ILE A 13 -15.44 4.80 2.88
CA ILE A 13 -14.32 5.73 2.90
C ILE A 13 -14.44 6.75 1.77
N PHE A 14 -13.89 7.95 2.00
CA PHE A 14 -13.83 9.00 1.01
C PHE A 14 -12.75 8.70 -0.05
N ALA A 15 -13.00 9.13 -1.28
CA ALA A 15 -11.99 9.18 -2.34
C ALA A 15 -11.47 10.63 -2.46
N PRO A 16 -10.20 10.83 -2.85
CA PRO A 16 -9.67 12.16 -3.13
C PRO A 16 -10.44 12.78 -4.31
N LYS A 17 -10.84 14.05 -4.16
CA LYS A 17 -11.51 14.80 -5.22
C LYS A 17 -10.49 15.30 -6.25
N GLY A 18 -10.83 15.20 -7.54
CA GLY A 18 -10.02 15.79 -8.62
C GLY A 18 -8.76 15.02 -9.00
N LEU A 19 -8.46 13.92 -8.35
CA LEU A 19 -7.40 13.00 -8.75
C LEU A 19 -8.01 11.91 -9.65
N GLU A 20 -7.31 11.57 -10.74
CA GLU A 20 -7.57 10.36 -11.52
C GLU A 20 -7.19 9.13 -10.67
N VAL A 21 -7.89 8.95 -9.55
CA VAL A 21 -7.71 7.77 -8.72
C VAL A 21 -8.59 6.69 -9.32
N ARG A 22 -7.97 5.73 -9.95
CA ARG A 22 -8.64 4.47 -10.22
C ARG A 22 -8.81 3.77 -8.87
N PRO A 23 -10.04 3.69 -8.35
CA PRO A 23 -10.22 2.96 -7.11
C PRO A 23 -9.85 1.50 -7.40
N THR A 24 -8.85 0.97 -6.73
CA THR A 24 -8.66 -0.48 -6.64
C THR A 24 -10.01 -1.04 -6.21
N GLY A 25 -10.68 -1.71 -7.12
CA GLY A 25 -12.05 -2.15 -6.88
C GLY A 25 -12.10 -3.02 -5.62
N ASP A 26 -13.21 -3.00 -4.89
CA ASP A 26 -13.40 -3.79 -3.69
C ASP A 26 -12.95 -5.25 -3.89
N ARG A 27 -13.22 -5.83 -5.07
CA ARG A 27 -12.83 -7.20 -5.44
C ARG A 27 -11.31 -7.39 -5.56
N VAL A 28 -10.60 -6.42 -6.14
CA VAL A 28 -9.13 -6.51 -6.27
C VAL A 28 -8.49 -6.38 -4.89
N ARG A 29 -8.97 -5.46 -4.06
CA ARG A 29 -8.46 -5.30 -2.69
C ARG A 29 -8.71 -6.55 -1.85
N GLU A 30 -9.89 -7.18 -1.96
CA GLU A 30 -10.17 -8.46 -1.33
C GLU A 30 -9.19 -9.54 -1.81
N ALA A 31 -8.95 -9.64 -3.11
CA ALA A 31 -8.00 -10.58 -3.69
C ALA A 31 -6.56 -10.32 -3.20
N VAL A 32 -6.13 -9.07 -3.11
CA VAL A 32 -4.82 -8.68 -2.56
C VAL A 32 -4.65 -9.24 -1.16
N PHE A 33 -5.59 -9.00 -0.25
CA PHE A 33 -5.50 -9.48 1.13
C PHE A 33 -5.66 -11.00 1.25
N ASN A 34 -6.37 -11.65 0.34
CA ASN A 34 -6.41 -13.11 0.27
C ASN A 34 -5.05 -13.72 -0.14
N LEU A 35 -4.28 -13.02 -0.99
CA LEU A 35 -2.92 -13.43 -1.37
C LEU A 35 -1.90 -13.15 -0.26
N ILE A 36 -2.03 -12.04 0.45
CA ILE A 36 -1.14 -11.66 1.56
C ILE A 36 -1.33 -12.63 2.75
N GLY A 37 -2.57 -12.95 3.09
CA GLY A 37 -2.93 -13.70 4.29
C GLY A 37 -3.17 -12.78 5.49
N PRO A 38 -3.09 -13.32 6.73
CA PRO A 38 -3.29 -12.57 7.97
C PRO A 38 -2.25 -11.44 8.11
N VAL A 39 -2.72 -10.29 8.61
CA VAL A 39 -1.88 -9.10 8.86
C VAL A 39 -1.96 -8.64 10.32
N ASP A 40 -2.46 -9.50 11.20
CA ASP A 40 -2.56 -9.18 12.63
C ASP A 40 -1.19 -8.82 13.20
N GLY A 41 -1.11 -7.68 13.88
CA GLY A 41 0.11 -7.19 14.49
C GLY A 41 1.18 -6.66 13.53
N ALA A 42 0.92 -6.66 12.21
CA ALA A 42 1.89 -6.23 11.21
C ALA A 42 2.12 -4.70 11.22
N ASP A 43 3.36 -4.31 10.94
CA ASP A 43 3.73 -2.93 10.60
C ASP A 43 3.66 -2.74 9.09
N VAL A 44 2.78 -1.83 8.63
CA VAL A 44 2.42 -1.65 7.22
C VAL A 44 2.92 -0.31 6.69
N LEU A 45 3.45 -0.30 5.47
CA LEU A 45 3.75 0.92 4.70
C LEU A 45 2.89 0.95 3.44
N ASP A 46 2.06 1.97 3.29
CA ASP A 46 1.23 2.23 2.12
C ASP A 46 1.85 3.40 1.32
N LEU A 47 2.61 3.04 0.29
CA LEU A 47 3.22 3.99 -0.63
C LEU A 47 2.23 4.34 -1.75
N PHE A 48 2.13 5.62 -2.09
CA PHE A 48 1.15 6.15 -3.03
C PHE A 48 -0.28 5.95 -2.54
N ALA A 49 -0.53 6.28 -1.27
CA ALA A 49 -1.70 5.88 -0.51
C ALA A 49 -3.05 6.33 -1.09
N GLY A 50 -3.10 7.44 -1.82
CA GLY A 50 -4.34 7.94 -2.43
C GLY A 50 -5.45 8.17 -1.40
N SER A 51 -6.49 7.34 -1.42
CA SER A 51 -7.56 7.34 -0.42
C SER A 51 -7.16 6.68 0.90
N GLY A 52 -6.04 5.96 0.93
CA GLY A 52 -5.61 5.10 2.03
C GLY A 52 -6.27 3.73 2.05
N ALA A 53 -6.98 3.34 0.99
CA ALA A 53 -7.85 2.15 1.01
C ALA A 53 -7.12 0.86 1.40
N LEU A 54 -5.87 0.66 0.96
CA LEU A 54 -5.07 -0.52 1.28
C LEU A 54 -4.58 -0.51 2.73
N GLY A 55 -3.96 0.57 3.17
CA GLY A 55 -3.48 0.69 4.55
C GLY A 55 -4.61 0.70 5.59
N LEU A 56 -5.76 1.35 5.27
CA LEU A 56 -6.95 1.32 6.12
C LEU A 56 -7.55 -0.09 6.22
N GLU A 57 -7.55 -0.83 5.13
CA GLU A 57 -7.96 -2.24 5.12
C GLU A 57 -7.04 -3.09 6.02
N ALA A 58 -5.71 -2.87 5.95
CA ALA A 58 -4.76 -3.55 6.81
C ALA A 58 -5.01 -3.26 8.30
N LEU A 59 -5.18 -1.99 8.67
CA LEU A 59 -5.54 -1.60 10.05
C LEU A 59 -6.86 -2.22 10.50
N SER A 60 -7.88 -2.22 9.65
CA SER A 60 -9.16 -2.85 9.96
C SER A 60 -9.03 -4.36 10.20
N ARG A 61 -8.06 -5.01 9.56
CA ARG A 61 -7.76 -6.45 9.69
C ARG A 61 -6.81 -6.78 10.84
N GLY A 62 -6.40 -5.78 11.64
CA GLY A 62 -5.61 -6.03 12.85
C GLY A 62 -4.13 -5.67 12.74
N ALA A 63 -3.68 -5.00 11.67
CA ALA A 63 -2.32 -4.47 11.62
C ALA A 63 -2.05 -3.55 12.84
N ALA A 64 -0.85 -3.65 13.42
CA ALA A 64 -0.48 -2.86 14.59
C ALA A 64 -0.25 -1.39 14.22
N SER A 65 0.33 -1.15 13.06
CA SER A 65 0.56 0.20 12.57
C SER A 65 0.45 0.29 11.05
N ALA A 66 0.15 1.50 10.55
CA ALA A 66 0.24 1.81 9.12
C ALA A 66 0.81 3.21 8.90
N VAL A 67 1.83 3.27 8.04
CA VAL A 67 2.39 4.52 7.54
C VAL A 67 1.85 4.76 6.14
N PHE A 68 1.17 5.89 5.96
CA PHE A 68 0.62 6.31 4.67
C PHE A 68 1.50 7.40 4.08
N VAL A 69 1.86 7.24 2.82
CA VAL A 69 2.72 8.19 2.10
C VAL A 69 2.07 8.58 0.78
N ASP A 70 1.88 9.87 0.57
CA ASP A 70 1.46 10.41 -0.70
C ASP A 70 2.03 11.82 -0.89
N SER A 71 2.48 12.16 -2.08
CA SER A 71 2.99 13.50 -2.38
C SER A 71 1.88 14.52 -2.58
N ASP A 72 0.67 14.06 -2.90
CA ASP A 72 -0.49 14.92 -3.12
C ASP A 72 -1.16 15.33 -1.81
N ARG A 73 -1.44 16.65 -1.68
CA ARG A 73 -2.08 17.20 -0.50
C ARG A 73 -3.50 16.67 -0.29
N VAL A 74 -4.28 16.57 -1.36
CA VAL A 74 -5.69 16.12 -1.26
C VAL A 74 -5.75 14.65 -0.88
N ALA A 75 -4.81 13.83 -1.37
CA ALA A 75 -4.68 12.43 -0.98
C ALA A 75 -4.37 12.33 0.52
N ALA A 76 -3.33 12.99 1.01
CA ALA A 76 -2.95 12.96 2.43
C ALA A 76 -4.09 13.44 3.35
N GLU A 77 -4.77 14.53 3.02
CA GLU A 77 -5.94 15.03 3.75
C GLU A 77 -7.10 14.03 3.72
N THR A 78 -7.29 13.31 2.61
CA THR A 78 -8.33 12.28 2.49
C THR A 78 -8.04 11.10 3.39
N VAL A 79 -6.78 10.65 3.48
CA VAL A 79 -6.38 9.59 4.42
C VAL A 79 -6.68 10.00 5.86
N LEU A 80 -6.30 11.21 6.27
CA LEU A 80 -6.58 11.72 7.62
C LEU A 80 -8.08 11.73 7.93
N ARG A 81 -8.91 12.21 7.00
CA ARG A 81 -10.37 12.20 7.15
C ARG A 81 -10.95 10.80 7.26
N ASN A 82 -10.39 9.84 6.52
CA ASN A 82 -10.82 8.45 6.59
C ASN A 82 -10.43 7.80 7.92
N LEU A 83 -9.22 8.06 8.41
CA LEU A 83 -8.77 7.59 9.73
C LEU A 83 -9.67 8.09 10.86
N ASP A 84 -9.95 9.40 10.87
CA ASP A 84 -10.85 10.04 11.85
C ASP A 84 -12.26 9.41 11.79
N LYS A 85 -12.84 9.33 10.58
CA LYS A 85 -14.16 8.72 10.36
C LYS A 85 -14.25 7.28 10.85
N LEU A 86 -13.19 6.49 10.64
CA LEU A 86 -13.16 5.08 11.00
C LEU A 86 -12.77 4.85 12.46
N GLY A 87 -12.24 5.86 13.15
CA GLY A 87 -11.68 5.71 14.49
C GLY A 87 -10.59 4.64 14.53
N LEU A 88 -9.70 4.65 13.52
CA LEU A 88 -8.55 3.73 13.47
C LEU A 88 -7.33 4.42 14.07
N GLU A 89 -6.65 3.69 14.95
CA GLU A 89 -5.41 4.12 15.62
C GLU A 89 -4.19 3.47 14.97
N GLY A 90 -2.97 3.83 15.43
CA GLY A 90 -1.72 3.27 14.93
C GLY A 90 -1.28 3.81 13.56
N ALA A 91 -1.91 4.87 13.07
CA ALA A 91 -1.61 5.42 11.76
C ALA A 91 -0.70 6.65 11.82
N ARG A 92 0.15 6.79 10.79
CA ARG A 92 0.92 8.02 10.51
C ARG A 92 0.76 8.38 9.04
N VAL A 93 0.56 9.65 8.74
CA VAL A 93 0.38 10.14 7.38
C VAL A 93 1.49 11.14 7.06
N TYR A 94 2.21 10.89 5.96
CA TYR A 94 3.26 11.74 5.47
C TYR A 94 2.91 12.27 4.09
N ARG A 95 2.82 13.60 3.95
CA ARG A 95 2.75 14.24 2.65
C ARG A 95 4.16 14.46 2.14
N GLU A 96 4.71 13.48 1.45
CA GLU A 96 6.06 13.54 0.89
C GLU A 96 6.26 12.56 -0.27
N ASP A 97 7.40 12.68 -0.94
CA ASP A 97 7.82 11.76 -2.00
C ASP A 97 8.14 10.37 -1.44
N ALA A 98 7.68 9.31 -2.11
CA ALA A 98 7.86 7.92 -1.69
C ALA A 98 9.35 7.53 -1.54
N GLY A 99 10.21 7.98 -2.46
CA GLY A 99 11.64 7.69 -2.39
C GLY A 99 12.32 8.39 -1.21
N ARG A 100 11.88 9.62 -0.88
CA ARG A 100 12.37 10.34 0.30
C ARG A 100 11.95 9.62 1.59
N ARG A 101 10.69 9.17 1.67
CA ARG A 101 10.21 8.39 2.82
C ARG A 101 11.00 7.11 3.01
N LEU A 102 11.17 6.31 1.97
CA LEU A 102 11.96 5.09 2.03
C LEU A 102 13.40 5.34 2.49
N ALA A 103 14.04 6.40 2.00
CA ALA A 103 15.39 6.76 2.42
C ALA A 103 15.45 7.14 3.92
N SER A 104 14.47 7.92 4.38
CA SER A 104 14.38 8.34 5.78
C SER A 104 14.11 7.16 6.71
N ASP A 105 13.23 6.25 6.32
CA ASP A 105 12.90 5.05 7.11
C ASP A 105 14.09 4.08 7.17
N ALA A 106 14.78 3.88 6.05
CA ALA A 106 15.99 3.07 6.01
C ALA A 106 17.09 3.64 6.92
N ALA A 107 17.32 4.95 6.87
CA ALA A 107 18.29 5.63 7.73
C ALA A 107 17.92 5.54 9.23
N ALA A 108 16.63 5.52 9.54
CA ALA A 108 16.11 5.34 10.89
C ALA A 108 16.06 3.86 11.35
N GLY A 109 16.46 2.92 10.49
CA GLY A 109 16.39 1.48 10.77
C GLY A 109 14.97 0.92 10.83
N ARG A 110 13.98 1.62 10.29
CA ARG A 110 12.60 1.14 10.27
C ARG A 110 12.44 -0.03 9.30
N ARG A 111 11.63 -0.99 9.70
CA ARG A 111 11.27 -2.16 8.90
C ARG A 111 9.77 -2.35 8.93
N TYR A 112 9.25 -2.91 7.83
CA TYR A 112 7.82 -3.17 7.64
C TYR A 112 7.60 -4.63 7.29
N ASP A 113 6.53 -5.20 7.84
CA ASP A 113 6.08 -6.57 7.53
C ASP A 113 5.33 -6.62 6.20
N LEU A 114 4.71 -5.51 5.81
CA LEU A 114 3.98 -5.38 4.57
C LEU A 114 4.20 -4.00 3.94
N VAL A 115 4.66 -3.98 2.70
CA VAL A 115 4.74 -2.75 1.92
C VAL A 115 3.77 -2.85 0.73
N LEU A 116 2.86 -1.88 0.64
CA LEU A 116 1.85 -1.76 -0.41
C LEU A 116 2.29 -0.67 -1.39
N VAL A 117 2.31 -0.98 -2.68
CA VAL A 117 2.80 -0.10 -3.75
C VAL A 117 1.76 -0.05 -4.87
N ASP A 118 0.94 1.00 -4.88
CA ASP A 118 -0.13 1.19 -5.87
C ASP A 118 -0.07 2.60 -6.48
N PRO A 119 1.00 2.93 -7.25
CA PRO A 119 1.08 4.20 -7.94
C PRO A 119 0.12 4.23 -9.15
N PRO A 120 -0.19 5.42 -9.69
CA PRO A 120 -0.84 5.51 -10.99
C PRO A 120 -0.06 4.68 -12.02
N TYR A 121 -0.73 3.79 -12.75
CA TYR A 121 -0.08 2.79 -13.61
C TYR A 121 0.95 3.36 -14.57
N ARG A 122 0.64 4.51 -15.20
CA ARG A 122 1.57 5.21 -16.10
C ARG A 122 2.87 5.64 -15.42
N MET A 123 2.87 5.77 -14.10
CA MET A 123 4.00 6.25 -13.31
C MET A 123 4.85 5.10 -12.76
N LEU A 124 4.31 3.89 -12.66
CA LEU A 124 5.03 2.75 -12.09
C LEU A 124 6.40 2.52 -12.74
N PRO A 125 6.57 2.51 -14.09
CA PRO A 125 7.87 2.32 -14.71
C PRO A 125 8.92 3.34 -14.24
N LYS A 126 8.50 4.57 -13.97
CA LYS A 126 9.37 5.64 -13.45
C LYS A 126 9.83 5.38 -12.02
N PHE A 127 8.99 4.73 -11.21
CA PHE A 127 9.30 4.44 -9.81
C PHE A 127 10.08 3.14 -9.61
N LEU A 128 10.03 2.18 -10.54
CA LEU A 128 10.70 0.88 -10.41
C LEU A 128 12.19 0.98 -10.05
N PRO A 129 13.03 1.83 -10.68
CA PRO A 129 14.44 1.93 -10.31
C PRO A 129 14.67 2.39 -8.86
N MET A 130 13.88 3.33 -8.40
CA MET A 130 13.90 3.83 -7.01
C MET A 130 13.43 2.75 -6.05
N LEU A 131 12.35 2.05 -6.35
CA LEU A 131 11.83 0.92 -5.56
C LEU A 131 12.86 -0.21 -5.49
N ALA A 132 13.47 -0.58 -6.62
CA ALA A 132 14.49 -1.62 -6.67
C ALA A 132 15.68 -1.34 -5.74
N THR A 133 16.07 -0.06 -5.64
CA THR A 133 17.21 0.35 -4.81
C THR A 133 16.85 0.47 -3.32
N ARG A 134 15.65 0.96 -2.99
CA ARG A 134 15.31 1.40 -1.63
C ARG A 134 14.40 0.43 -0.87
N LEU A 135 13.53 -0.28 -1.58
CA LEU A 135 12.55 -1.16 -0.95
C LEU A 135 13.20 -2.27 -0.10
N PRO A 136 14.26 -2.97 -0.56
CA PRO A 136 14.88 -4.02 0.25
C PRO A 136 15.37 -3.56 1.61
N SER A 137 15.77 -2.29 1.74
CA SER A 137 16.31 -1.72 2.99
C SER A 137 15.25 -1.44 4.06
N VAL A 138 13.97 -1.49 3.74
CA VAL A 138 12.85 -1.26 4.69
C VAL A 138 11.97 -2.49 4.91
N LEU A 139 12.27 -3.60 4.25
CA LEU A 139 11.57 -4.87 4.46
C LEU A 139 12.10 -5.59 5.71
N ALA A 140 11.19 -6.03 6.58
CA ALA A 140 11.49 -6.92 7.67
C ALA A 140 11.80 -8.35 7.15
N PRO A 141 12.47 -9.21 7.90
CA PRO A 141 12.56 -10.63 7.55
C PRO A 141 11.16 -11.25 7.34
N GLU A 142 11.03 -12.12 6.35
CA GLU A 142 9.76 -12.80 6.00
C GLU A 142 8.61 -11.88 5.58
N SER A 143 8.90 -10.59 5.31
CA SER A 143 7.91 -9.60 4.90
C SER A 143 7.55 -9.70 3.42
N LEU A 144 6.48 -8.99 3.06
CA LEU A 144 5.97 -8.91 1.69
C LEU A 144 5.95 -7.48 1.16
N ALA A 145 6.29 -7.34 -0.11
CA ALA A 145 5.98 -6.15 -0.90
C ALA A 145 4.95 -6.50 -1.97
N VAL A 146 3.87 -5.75 -2.03
CA VAL A 146 2.78 -5.92 -3.00
C VAL A 146 2.81 -4.77 -3.97
N VAL A 147 2.94 -5.07 -5.25
CA VAL A 147 2.96 -4.06 -6.32
C VAL A 147 1.75 -4.27 -7.23
N GLU A 148 0.93 -3.22 -7.38
CA GLU A 148 -0.12 -3.16 -8.39
C GLU A 148 0.40 -2.53 -9.68
N SER A 149 0.02 -3.12 -10.82
CA SER A 149 0.37 -2.65 -12.17
C SER A 149 -0.77 -2.88 -13.15
N GLU A 150 -0.66 -2.37 -14.38
CA GLU A 150 -1.55 -2.83 -15.46
C GLU A 150 -1.37 -4.32 -15.69
N ALA A 151 -2.46 -5.00 -16.08
CA ALA A 151 -2.45 -6.46 -16.29
C ALA A 151 -1.39 -6.94 -17.30
N LYS A 152 -1.02 -6.10 -18.27
CA LYS A 152 0.02 -6.39 -19.27
C LYS A 152 1.44 -6.21 -18.74
N ASP A 153 1.62 -5.36 -17.71
CA ASP A 153 2.93 -5.00 -17.18
C ASP A 153 3.29 -5.93 -16.02
N GLU A 154 4.50 -6.43 -16.05
CA GLU A 154 5.05 -7.29 -14.99
C GLU A 154 6.19 -6.54 -14.31
N PRO A 155 5.98 -6.03 -13.08
CA PRO A 155 7.00 -5.27 -12.39
C PRO A 155 8.18 -6.19 -12.06
N VAL A 156 9.41 -5.70 -12.30
CA VAL A 156 10.65 -6.40 -11.97
C VAL A 156 11.35 -5.65 -10.85
N LEU A 157 11.56 -6.33 -9.73
CA LEU A 157 12.35 -5.87 -8.59
C LEU A 157 13.41 -6.92 -8.24
N PRO A 158 14.54 -6.53 -7.59
CA PRO A 158 15.57 -7.47 -7.14
C PRO A 158 15.13 -8.22 -5.87
N LEU A 159 13.93 -8.79 -5.90
CA LEU A 159 13.28 -9.52 -4.83
C LEU A 159 12.65 -10.79 -5.41
N PRO A 160 12.64 -11.91 -4.67
CA PRO A 160 11.94 -13.12 -5.08
C PRO A 160 10.44 -12.86 -5.31
N VAL A 161 9.90 -13.34 -6.41
CA VAL A 161 8.47 -13.27 -6.69
C VAL A 161 7.78 -14.46 -6.04
N ARG A 162 6.91 -14.21 -5.05
CA ARG A 162 6.05 -15.23 -4.45
C ARG A 162 4.90 -15.62 -5.36
N THR A 163 4.23 -14.65 -5.95
CA THR A 163 3.12 -14.86 -6.89
C THR A 163 2.83 -13.61 -7.72
N SER A 164 2.28 -13.80 -8.91
CA SER A 164 1.77 -12.72 -9.74
C SER A 164 0.43 -13.15 -10.35
N ARG A 165 -0.62 -12.35 -10.16
CA ARG A 165 -1.98 -12.66 -10.57
C ARG A 165 -2.63 -11.48 -11.30
N LYS A 166 -3.45 -11.79 -12.31
CA LYS A 166 -4.24 -10.80 -13.06
C LYS A 166 -5.69 -10.80 -12.56
N TYR A 167 -6.20 -9.61 -12.34
CA TYR A 167 -7.59 -9.35 -11.96
C TYR A 167 -8.16 -8.26 -12.88
N GLY A 168 -8.82 -8.68 -13.96
CA GLY A 168 -9.27 -7.76 -15.00
C GLY A 168 -8.10 -7.00 -15.64
N SER A 169 -8.11 -5.68 -15.50
CA SER A 169 -7.05 -4.80 -16.03
C SER A 169 -5.91 -4.53 -15.05
N THR A 170 -5.94 -5.14 -13.86
CA THR A 170 -4.93 -5.02 -12.81
C THR A 170 -4.12 -6.30 -12.69
N ARG A 171 -2.81 -6.16 -12.48
CA ARG A 171 -1.92 -7.22 -12.01
C ARG A 171 -1.50 -6.91 -10.57
N VAL A 172 -1.49 -7.93 -9.74
CA VAL A 172 -0.97 -7.88 -8.37
C VAL A 172 0.21 -8.83 -8.29
N THR A 173 1.38 -8.30 -7.96
CA THR A 173 2.60 -9.08 -7.79
C THR A 173 3.09 -8.97 -6.36
N LEU A 174 3.27 -10.11 -5.69
CA LEU A 174 3.84 -10.20 -4.35
C LEU A 174 5.30 -10.59 -4.45
N PHE A 175 6.15 -9.81 -3.82
CA PHE A 175 7.57 -10.05 -3.63
C PHE A 175 7.83 -10.40 -2.17
N GLU A 176 8.77 -11.31 -1.93
CA GLU A 176 9.24 -11.67 -0.59
C GLU A 176 10.51 -10.88 -0.26
N ALA A 177 10.73 -10.61 1.03
CA ALA A 177 12.02 -10.13 1.51
C ALA A 177 13.12 -11.15 1.17
N PRO A 178 14.35 -10.68 0.88
CA PRO A 178 15.48 -11.56 0.57
C PRO A 178 15.90 -12.41 1.77
#